data_79a1845f9fe99b1aa923e0c0db2a1657
#
_entry.id   79a1845f9fe99b1aa923e0c0db2a1657
#
_cell.length_a   1.000
_cell.length_b   1.000
_cell.length_c   1.000
_cell.angle_alpha   90.00
_cell.angle_beta   90.00
_cell.angle_gamma   90.00
#
_symmetry.space_group_name_H-M   'P 1'
#
loop_
_entity.id
_entity.type
_entity.pdbx_description
1 polymer ?
#
loop_
_entity_poly.entity_id
_entity_poly.type
_entity_poly.pdbx_seq_one_letter_code
_entity_poly.pdbx_strand_id
1 'polypeptide(L)'
;MQKLNAPRLLIRLSFLLFLSAFPASAAEKTKSLQLTLPPTIYAVPGVEMNLYYDNIVLTETPEKYRFEVSCKIGTAGQDHWIITPTPSDVGQYPLSVKVTDANGTILETAKTILHVSPVDSGSSHDMFRLLIIGDSLTHATAYSNEIARLLSTPGNPKWQMLGTHKPKSAAAGVAHEGYGGWTWQRFVSQYEPNPDGTYRKRSSPFVYLDKDGKPGLDFKRYFKEECNGNTPDAVVIMLGINDCFAAKQDAIDAKIDGMFAQADILIKALQAAAPQAEVGICLTTPGNSRQEAFFANYKDRYSRWGWKKIQHRLVQRQIEKFAACEKQNLFIIPTELNLDIVNGYPVNNGVHPNNAGYQQIGASIYSWLKYRLEE
;
A
#
# COMPACT_ATOMS: atom_id res chain seq x y z
N MET A 1 90.42 -10.80 57.38
CA MET A 1 90.92 -10.27 56.12
C MET A 1 90.04 -10.73 54.98
N GLN A 2 89.00 -10.08 54.71
CA GLN A 2 88.22 -10.26 53.48
C GLN A 2 87.43 -8.96 53.24
N LYS A 3 87.69 -8.34 52.08
CA LYS A 3 87.06 -7.13 51.62
C LYS A 3 85.65 -7.45 51.13
N LEU A 4 84.63 -6.84 51.67
CA LEU A 4 83.26 -6.89 51.14
C LEU A 4 83.05 -5.74 50.17
N ASN A 5 82.81 -6.09 48.89
CA ASN A 5 82.38 -5.19 47.86
C ASN A 5 80.86 -4.97 47.93
N ALA A 6 80.40 -3.71 48.03
CA ALA A 6 78.99 -3.34 47.91
C ALA A 6 78.66 -3.05 46.43
N PRO A 7 77.52 -3.51 45.89
CA PRO A 7 77.07 -3.17 44.54
C PRO A 7 76.36 -1.85 44.51
N ARG A 8 76.70 -1.05 43.51
CA ARG A 8 75.96 0.24 43.19
C ARG A 8 74.62 -0.06 42.53
N LEU A 9 73.56 0.43 43.17
CA LEU A 9 72.19 0.38 42.64
C LEU A 9 71.98 1.52 41.63
N LEU A 10 71.81 1.18 40.35
CA LEU A 10 71.44 2.08 39.28
C LEU A 10 69.87 2.17 39.23
N ILE A 11 69.37 3.31 39.67
CA ILE A 11 67.94 3.61 39.53
C ILE A 11 67.72 4.10 38.11
N ARG A 12 67.07 3.26 37.27
CA ARG A 12 66.51 3.68 35.98
C ARG A 12 65.14 4.29 36.19
N LEU A 13 64.99 5.60 35.96
CA LEU A 13 63.73 6.34 35.91
C LEU A 13 63.08 6.06 34.56
N SER A 14 62.05 5.18 34.54
CA SER A 14 61.22 4.96 33.35
C SER A 14 60.10 5.97 33.36
N PHE A 15 60.12 6.92 32.41
CA PHE A 15 58.98 7.81 32.14
C PHE A 15 57.91 7.00 31.37
N LEU A 16 56.80 6.66 32.06
CA LEU A 16 55.61 6.17 31.40
C LEU A 16 54.86 7.37 30.83
N LEU A 17 54.87 7.52 29.50
CA LEU A 17 53.92 8.38 28.79
C LEU A 17 52.52 7.72 28.82
N PHE A 18 51.62 8.27 29.63
CA PHE A 18 50.20 7.98 29.51
C PHE A 18 49.65 8.68 28.25
N LEU A 19 49.55 7.97 27.12
CA LEU A 19 48.69 8.38 26.04
C LEU A 19 47.22 8.16 26.48
N SER A 20 46.53 9.22 26.87
CA SER A 20 45.07 9.23 27.00
C SER A 20 44.43 9.09 25.61
N ALA A 21 44.07 7.86 25.25
CA ALA A 21 43.20 7.62 24.11
C ALA A 21 41.79 8.19 24.47
N PHE A 22 41.47 9.34 23.89
CA PHE A 22 40.06 9.79 23.88
C PHE A 22 39.28 8.75 23.08
N PRO A 23 38.16 8.21 23.60
CA PRO A 23 37.29 7.38 22.79
C PRO A 23 36.75 8.27 21.65
N ALA A 24 37.06 7.89 20.42
CA ALA A 24 36.38 8.45 19.26
C ALA A 24 34.88 8.20 19.47
N SER A 25 34.12 9.27 19.70
CA SER A 25 32.67 9.25 19.70
C SER A 25 32.27 8.60 18.37
N ALA A 26 31.71 7.40 18.43
CA ALA A 26 31.03 6.81 17.30
C ALA A 26 29.92 7.81 16.92
N ALA A 27 30.11 8.55 15.85
CA ALA A 27 29.06 9.36 15.27
C ALA A 27 27.85 8.42 15.09
N GLU A 28 26.78 8.67 15.85
CA GLU A 28 25.50 8.06 15.58
C GLU A 28 25.26 8.24 14.08
N LYS A 29 25.24 7.15 13.32
CA LYS A 29 24.78 7.18 11.94
C LYS A 29 23.37 7.76 12.01
N THR A 30 23.24 9.04 11.73
CA THR A 30 21.95 9.66 11.49
C THR A 30 21.23 8.75 10.51
N LYS A 31 20.15 8.14 10.98
CA LYS A 31 19.33 7.26 10.17
C LYS A 31 18.93 8.07 8.95
N SER A 32 19.46 7.74 7.77
CA SER A 32 19.15 8.47 6.54
C SER A 32 17.63 8.46 6.37
N LEU A 33 17.08 9.60 6.03
CA LEU A 33 15.66 9.72 5.71
C LEU A 33 15.37 8.74 4.56
N GLN A 34 14.32 7.91 4.71
CA GLN A 34 13.97 6.93 3.68
C GLN A 34 12.77 7.44 2.89
N LEU A 35 12.93 7.49 1.56
CA LEU A 35 11.84 7.65 0.61
C LEU A 35 11.37 6.30 0.13
N THR A 36 10.07 6.11 0.10
CA THR A 36 9.44 4.89 -0.41
C THR A 36 8.58 5.23 -1.61
N LEU A 37 9.02 4.82 -2.81
CA LEU A 37 8.28 4.97 -4.05
C LEU A 37 8.09 3.61 -4.73
N PRO A 38 6.91 3.34 -5.30
CA PRO A 38 6.73 2.20 -6.18
C PRO A 38 7.51 2.38 -7.48
N PRO A 39 7.80 1.30 -8.23
CA PRO A 39 8.54 1.40 -9.50
C PRO A 39 7.78 2.19 -10.58
N THR A 40 6.46 2.18 -10.54
CA THR A 40 5.59 2.86 -11.50
C THR A 40 4.42 3.56 -10.82
N ILE A 41 4.10 4.74 -11.29
CA ILE A 41 2.89 5.51 -10.96
C ILE A 41 2.05 5.57 -12.23
N TYR A 42 0.74 5.35 -12.12
CA TYR A 42 -0.18 5.31 -13.25
C TYR A 42 -1.05 6.56 -13.28
N ALA A 43 -1.30 7.09 -14.48
CA ALA A 43 -2.18 8.23 -14.70
C ALA A 43 -2.94 8.07 -16.03
N VAL A 44 -4.04 8.81 -16.17
CA VAL A 44 -4.90 8.79 -17.36
C VAL A 44 -5.35 10.21 -17.69
N PRO A 45 -5.44 10.63 -18.96
CA PRO A 45 -5.95 11.94 -19.34
C PRO A 45 -7.30 12.26 -18.71
N GLY A 46 -7.41 13.47 -18.13
CA GLY A 46 -8.61 13.96 -17.46
C GLY A 46 -8.83 13.43 -16.04
N VAL A 47 -7.95 12.58 -15.52
CA VAL A 47 -7.99 12.08 -14.12
C VAL A 47 -6.82 12.66 -13.35
N GLU A 48 -7.11 13.35 -12.25
CA GLU A 48 -6.08 13.91 -11.38
C GLU A 48 -5.29 12.82 -10.65
N MET A 49 -3.96 12.96 -10.63
CA MET A 49 -3.03 12.11 -9.88
C MET A 49 -2.10 12.99 -9.05
N ASN A 50 -1.95 12.64 -7.79
CA ASN A 50 -1.12 13.33 -6.82
C ASN A 50 -0.03 12.41 -6.27
N LEU A 51 1.09 13.00 -5.88
CA LEU A 51 2.14 12.37 -5.08
C LEU A 51 2.35 13.25 -3.83
N TYR A 52 1.67 12.90 -2.74
CA TYR A 52 1.79 13.61 -1.47
C TYR A 52 3.12 13.25 -0.78
N TYR A 53 3.92 14.24 -0.44
CA TYR A 53 5.28 14.03 0.08
C TYR A 53 5.29 13.34 1.44
N ASP A 54 4.31 13.65 2.30
CA ASP A 54 4.19 12.98 3.59
C ASP A 54 3.90 11.47 3.45
N ASN A 55 3.27 11.03 2.36
CA ASN A 55 2.95 9.62 2.16
C ASN A 55 4.19 8.77 1.82
N ILE A 56 5.24 9.38 1.26
CA ILE A 56 6.43 8.68 0.79
C ILE A 56 7.61 8.74 1.77
N VAL A 57 7.50 9.50 2.85
CA VAL A 57 8.60 9.69 3.80
C VAL A 57 8.18 9.34 5.23
N LEU A 58 9.07 8.69 5.97
CA LEU A 58 8.84 8.38 7.38
C LEU A 58 9.43 9.47 8.27
N THR A 59 8.64 10.49 8.58
CA THR A 59 8.96 11.55 9.51
C THR A 59 7.71 12.07 10.22
N GLU A 60 7.86 12.63 11.42
CA GLU A 60 6.79 13.35 12.13
C GLU A 60 6.65 14.79 11.66
N THR A 61 7.68 15.32 11.03
CA THR A 61 7.85 16.75 10.72
C THR A 61 8.25 16.93 9.25
N PRO A 62 7.39 16.54 8.28
CA PRO A 62 7.70 16.67 6.86
C PRO A 62 7.97 18.12 6.44
N GLU A 63 7.39 19.10 7.15
CA GLU A 63 7.57 20.54 6.92
C GLU A 63 9.00 21.05 7.19
N LYS A 64 9.86 20.25 7.84
CA LYS A 64 11.29 20.58 8.04
C LYS A 64 12.16 20.25 6.84
N TYR A 65 11.62 19.56 5.87
CA TYR A 65 12.33 19.12 4.67
C TYR A 65 11.80 19.86 3.43
N ARG A 66 12.64 19.95 2.42
CA ARG A 66 12.24 20.43 1.10
C ARG A 66 12.21 19.28 0.13
N PHE A 67 11.13 19.19 -0.62
CA PHE A 67 10.92 18.17 -1.64
C PHE A 67 11.02 18.84 -3.02
N GLU A 68 11.91 18.31 -3.85
CA GLU A 68 12.07 18.74 -5.24
C GLU A 68 11.70 17.57 -6.14
N VAL A 69 10.64 17.74 -6.93
CA VAL A 69 10.21 16.74 -7.92
C VAL A 69 10.68 17.17 -9.29
N SER A 70 11.36 16.27 -9.99
CA SER A 70 11.75 16.44 -11.39
C SER A 70 10.96 15.44 -12.23
N CYS A 71 10.07 15.96 -13.06
CA CYS A 71 9.32 15.24 -14.08
C CYS A 71 9.05 16.21 -15.23
N LYS A 72 8.98 15.70 -16.48
CA LYS A 72 8.72 16.53 -17.67
C LYS A 72 7.33 17.16 -17.66
N ILE A 73 6.38 16.53 -17.02
CA ILE A 73 4.97 16.96 -16.94
C ILE A 73 4.53 17.02 -15.46
N GLY A 74 3.41 17.68 -15.19
CA GLY A 74 2.90 17.92 -13.83
C GLY A 74 3.59 19.11 -13.15
N THR A 75 3.14 19.43 -11.95
CA THR A 75 3.57 20.61 -11.18
C THR A 75 3.89 20.21 -9.74
N ALA A 76 5.07 20.60 -9.26
CA ALA A 76 5.45 20.46 -7.87
C ALA A 76 4.85 21.60 -7.03
N GLY A 77 4.04 21.24 -6.03
CA GLY A 77 3.53 22.15 -5.00
C GLY A 77 4.36 22.08 -3.72
N GLN A 78 3.82 22.67 -2.65
CA GLN A 78 4.48 22.71 -1.35
C GLN A 78 4.47 21.35 -0.64
N ASP A 79 3.37 20.62 -0.73
CA ASP A 79 3.08 19.37 0.00
C ASP A 79 2.87 18.15 -0.90
N HIS A 80 2.70 18.37 -2.21
CA HIS A 80 2.54 17.33 -3.21
C HIS A 80 2.97 17.78 -4.60
N TRP A 81 3.23 16.81 -5.46
CA TRP A 81 3.29 16.98 -6.91
C TRP A 81 1.96 16.53 -7.50
N ILE A 82 1.45 17.26 -8.50
CA ILE A 82 0.12 17.05 -9.08
C ILE A 82 0.18 17.06 -10.61
N ILE A 83 -0.68 16.24 -11.21
CA ILE A 83 -0.95 16.25 -12.64
C ILE A 83 -2.40 15.87 -12.94
N THR A 84 -3.00 16.56 -13.92
CA THR A 84 -4.17 16.07 -14.66
C THR A 84 -3.74 15.98 -16.13
N PRO A 85 -3.33 14.78 -16.60
CA PRO A 85 -2.78 14.66 -17.95
C PRO A 85 -3.81 15.03 -19.02
N THR A 86 -3.30 15.44 -20.17
CA THR A 86 -4.05 15.60 -21.42
C THR A 86 -3.76 14.43 -22.36
N PRO A 87 -4.52 14.21 -23.44
CA PRO A 87 -4.21 13.17 -24.43
C PRO A 87 -2.82 13.30 -25.06
N SER A 88 -2.23 14.51 -25.10
CA SER A 88 -0.85 14.72 -25.57
C SER A 88 0.23 14.26 -24.60
N ASP A 89 -0.15 13.95 -23.35
CA ASP A 89 0.76 13.49 -22.29
C ASP A 89 0.84 11.97 -22.19
N VAL A 90 0.22 11.23 -23.11
CA VAL A 90 0.32 9.76 -23.15
C VAL A 90 1.76 9.32 -23.36
N GLY A 91 2.26 8.40 -22.49
CA GLY A 91 3.63 7.90 -22.55
C GLY A 91 4.27 7.70 -21.17
N GLN A 92 5.58 7.50 -21.19
CA GLN A 92 6.35 7.24 -19.96
C GLN A 92 7.30 8.39 -19.64
N TYR A 93 7.36 8.79 -18.39
CA TYR A 93 8.16 9.91 -17.90
C TYR A 93 8.97 9.50 -16.67
N PRO A 94 10.30 9.57 -16.69
CA PRO A 94 11.09 9.46 -15.48
C PRO A 94 10.68 10.55 -14.49
N LEU A 95 10.39 10.13 -13.25
CA LEU A 95 10.08 11.01 -12.15
C LEU A 95 11.07 10.76 -11.02
N SER A 96 11.66 11.82 -10.47
CA SER A 96 12.53 11.71 -9.31
C SER A 96 12.09 12.69 -8.22
N VAL A 97 12.18 12.24 -6.98
CA VAL A 97 11.96 13.05 -5.78
C VAL A 97 13.26 13.14 -5.04
N LYS A 98 13.73 14.37 -4.79
CA LYS A 98 14.90 14.68 -3.99
C LYS A 98 14.46 15.39 -2.72
N VAL A 99 15.00 14.96 -1.58
CA VAL A 99 14.73 15.58 -0.27
C VAL A 99 15.98 16.21 0.26
N THR A 100 15.86 17.47 0.71
CA THR A 100 16.95 18.22 1.32
C THR A 100 16.55 18.72 2.72
N ASP A 101 17.55 18.94 3.56
CA ASP A 101 17.39 19.63 4.83
C ASP A 101 17.28 21.17 4.62
N ALA A 102 17.14 21.90 5.73
CA ALA A 102 17.06 23.37 5.71
C ALA A 102 18.32 24.06 5.16
N ASN A 103 19.46 23.37 5.18
CA ASN A 103 20.75 23.88 4.68
C ASN A 103 20.97 23.56 3.19
N GLY A 104 20.03 22.82 2.57
CA GLY A 104 20.16 22.38 1.18
C GLY A 104 20.97 21.11 0.99
N THR A 105 21.33 20.38 2.08
CA THR A 105 22.02 19.10 1.99
C THR A 105 21.05 18.05 1.47
N ILE A 106 21.41 17.31 0.42
CA ILE A 106 20.63 16.20 -0.10
C ILE A 106 20.67 15.05 0.90
N LEU A 107 19.51 14.66 1.41
CA LEU A 107 19.35 13.59 2.36
C LEU A 107 19.02 12.26 1.66
N GLU A 108 18.17 12.32 0.64
CA GLU A 108 17.72 11.14 -0.10
C GLU A 108 17.23 11.52 -1.50
N THR A 109 17.28 10.56 -2.42
CA THR A 109 16.70 10.70 -3.76
C THR A 109 16.09 9.37 -4.18
N ALA A 110 14.82 9.38 -4.54
CA ALA A 110 14.12 8.23 -5.08
C ALA A 110 13.65 8.49 -6.52
N LYS A 111 13.49 7.41 -7.28
CA LYS A 111 13.08 7.47 -8.69
C LYS A 111 11.93 6.50 -8.94
N THR A 112 11.07 6.88 -9.87
CA THR A 112 9.95 6.06 -10.36
C THR A 112 9.66 6.43 -11.82
N ILE A 113 8.77 5.70 -12.47
CA ILE A 113 8.25 6.04 -13.79
C ILE A 113 6.79 6.46 -13.64
N LEU A 114 6.45 7.63 -14.16
CA LEU A 114 5.06 7.99 -14.40
C LEU A 114 4.65 7.42 -15.77
N HIS A 115 3.65 6.56 -15.78
CA HIS A 115 3.05 6.01 -16.98
C HIS A 115 1.65 6.62 -17.19
N VAL A 116 1.48 7.34 -18.28
CA VAL A 116 0.19 7.94 -18.67
C VAL A 116 -0.41 7.08 -19.79
N SER A 117 -1.47 6.35 -19.45
CA SER A 117 -2.18 5.46 -20.38
C SER A 117 -3.18 6.22 -21.26
N PRO A 118 -3.42 5.80 -22.51
CA PRO A 118 -4.50 6.36 -23.33
C PRO A 118 -5.88 6.22 -22.66
N VAL A 119 -6.74 7.21 -22.84
CA VAL A 119 -8.10 7.18 -22.29
C VAL A 119 -8.97 6.08 -22.90
N ASP A 120 -8.67 5.68 -24.13
CA ASP A 120 -9.37 4.65 -24.90
C ASP A 120 -8.76 3.26 -24.81
N SER A 121 -7.75 3.04 -23.93
CA SER A 121 -7.21 1.71 -23.65
C SER A 121 -8.35 0.75 -23.27
N GLY A 122 -8.38 -0.41 -23.93
CA GLY A 122 -9.38 -1.44 -23.70
C GLY A 122 -10.75 -1.18 -24.35
N SER A 123 -10.93 -0.11 -25.13
CA SER A 123 -12.21 0.21 -25.79
C SER A 123 -12.68 -0.87 -26.79
N SER A 124 -11.76 -1.70 -27.27
CA SER A 124 -12.04 -2.84 -28.15
C SER A 124 -12.52 -4.10 -27.44
N HIS A 125 -12.44 -4.17 -26.12
CA HIS A 125 -12.91 -5.31 -25.34
C HIS A 125 -14.45 -5.29 -25.24
N ASP A 126 -15.09 -6.41 -25.52
CA ASP A 126 -16.55 -6.53 -25.42
C ASP A 126 -17.06 -6.39 -23.99
N MET A 127 -16.35 -6.99 -23.02
CA MET A 127 -16.71 -6.99 -21.60
C MET A 127 -15.46 -7.14 -20.74
N PHE A 128 -15.28 -6.21 -19.81
CA PHE A 128 -14.23 -6.25 -18.79
C PHE A 128 -14.82 -6.60 -17.44
N ARG A 129 -14.34 -7.66 -16.79
CA ARG A 129 -14.84 -8.17 -15.52
C ARG A 129 -13.85 -7.88 -14.39
N LEU A 130 -14.31 -7.17 -13.38
CA LEU A 130 -13.51 -6.75 -12.23
C LEU A 130 -14.02 -7.40 -10.94
N LEU A 131 -13.16 -8.05 -10.19
CA LEU A 131 -13.42 -8.48 -8.81
C LEU A 131 -12.63 -7.59 -7.84
N ILE A 132 -13.30 -7.02 -6.84
CA ILE A 132 -12.66 -6.21 -5.80
C ILE A 132 -12.78 -6.95 -4.47
N ILE A 133 -11.66 -7.23 -3.82
CA ILE A 133 -11.57 -7.92 -2.52
C ILE A 133 -10.96 -6.93 -1.52
N GLY A 134 -11.56 -6.79 -0.32
CA GLY A 134 -10.96 -5.88 0.65
C GLY A 134 -11.66 -5.82 2.01
N ASP A 135 -11.23 -4.87 2.79
CA ASP A 135 -11.68 -4.66 4.17
C ASP A 135 -12.77 -3.57 4.30
N SER A 136 -12.73 -2.79 5.38
CA SER A 136 -13.68 -1.71 5.64
C SER A 136 -13.64 -0.59 4.59
N LEU A 137 -12.50 -0.36 3.96
CA LEU A 137 -12.39 0.65 2.89
C LEU A 137 -13.19 0.21 1.66
N THR A 138 -13.14 -1.08 1.33
CA THR A 138 -13.96 -1.68 0.26
C THR A 138 -15.42 -1.75 0.66
N HIS A 139 -15.70 -2.13 1.93
CA HIS A 139 -17.06 -2.20 2.47
C HIS A 139 -17.81 -0.86 2.37
N ALA A 140 -17.12 0.26 2.51
CA ALA A 140 -17.67 1.59 2.31
C ALA A 140 -18.23 1.80 0.89
N THR A 141 -17.79 1.02 -0.09
CA THR A 141 -18.25 1.00 -1.49
C THR A 141 -17.88 2.28 -2.27
N ALA A 142 -17.42 3.33 -1.61
CA ALA A 142 -17.24 4.65 -2.21
C ALA A 142 -16.20 4.66 -3.34
N TYR A 143 -15.03 4.04 -3.15
CA TYR A 143 -14.04 3.96 -4.23
C TYR A 143 -14.47 3.00 -5.35
N SER A 144 -15.24 1.94 -5.04
CA SER A 144 -15.79 1.04 -6.07
C SER A 144 -16.81 1.77 -6.95
N ASN A 145 -17.63 2.65 -6.35
CA ASN A 145 -18.52 3.54 -7.09
C ASN A 145 -17.74 4.50 -8.00
N GLU A 146 -16.61 5.05 -7.52
CA GLU A 146 -15.76 5.93 -8.32
C GLU A 146 -15.13 5.19 -9.49
N ILE A 147 -14.63 3.97 -9.30
CA ILE A 147 -14.13 3.12 -10.39
C ILE A 147 -15.23 2.90 -11.44
N ALA A 148 -16.44 2.55 -11.00
CA ALA A 148 -17.58 2.35 -11.89
C ALA A 148 -17.94 3.63 -12.66
N ARG A 149 -17.93 4.78 -11.99
CA ARG A 149 -18.17 6.09 -12.61
C ARG A 149 -17.14 6.36 -13.72
N LEU A 150 -15.85 6.14 -13.43
CA LEU A 150 -14.76 6.34 -14.39
C LEU A 150 -14.83 5.34 -15.54
N LEU A 151 -15.08 4.05 -15.30
CA LEU A 151 -15.26 3.03 -16.34
C LEU A 151 -16.50 3.27 -17.21
N SER A 152 -17.45 4.06 -16.76
CA SER A 152 -18.67 4.43 -17.52
C SER A 152 -18.46 5.65 -18.42
N THR A 153 -17.29 6.29 -18.40
CA THR A 153 -16.96 7.38 -19.33
C THR A 153 -16.61 6.84 -20.72
N PRO A 154 -16.74 7.64 -21.81
CA PRO A 154 -16.33 7.24 -23.13
C PRO A 154 -14.87 6.78 -23.20
N GLY A 155 -14.58 5.82 -24.08
CA GLY A 155 -13.22 5.26 -24.23
C GLY A 155 -12.94 4.06 -23.31
N ASN A 156 -13.92 3.58 -22.57
CA ASN A 156 -13.80 2.37 -21.75
C ASN A 156 -14.56 1.18 -22.37
N PRO A 157 -14.15 -0.06 -22.06
CA PRO A 157 -14.94 -1.24 -22.40
C PRO A 157 -16.28 -1.26 -21.64
N LYS A 158 -17.22 -2.07 -22.08
CA LYS A 158 -18.32 -2.46 -21.17
C LYS A 158 -17.72 -3.17 -19.98
N TRP A 159 -18.27 -2.94 -18.81
CA TRP A 159 -17.72 -3.49 -17.59
C TRP A 159 -18.78 -4.24 -16.75
N GLN A 160 -18.31 -5.18 -15.95
CA GLN A 160 -19.08 -5.91 -14.95
C GLN A 160 -18.25 -6.06 -13.69
N MET A 161 -18.76 -5.65 -12.53
CA MET A 161 -18.15 -5.99 -11.26
C MET A 161 -18.72 -7.31 -10.74
N LEU A 162 -17.82 -8.24 -10.44
CA LEU A 162 -18.13 -9.52 -9.80
C LEU A 162 -18.15 -9.32 -8.29
N GLY A 163 -18.99 -10.09 -7.59
CA GLY A 163 -19.08 -10.01 -6.14
C GLY A 163 -20.48 -10.25 -5.62
N THR A 164 -20.56 -10.64 -4.35
CA THR A 164 -21.82 -10.92 -3.67
C THR A 164 -22.30 -9.78 -2.79
N HIS A 165 -21.37 -8.90 -2.35
CA HIS A 165 -21.70 -7.75 -1.52
C HIS A 165 -22.13 -6.56 -2.38
N LYS A 166 -23.43 -6.23 -2.29
CA LYS A 166 -24.10 -5.14 -3.02
C LYS A 166 -24.89 -4.29 -2.04
N PRO A 167 -24.23 -3.42 -1.25
CA PRO A 167 -24.93 -2.60 -0.27
C PRO A 167 -25.82 -1.56 -0.95
N LYS A 168 -26.75 -0.96 -0.19
CA LYS A 168 -27.66 0.08 -0.71
C LYS A 168 -26.91 1.32 -1.25
N SER A 169 -25.69 1.56 -0.79
CA SER A 169 -24.80 2.64 -1.27
C SER A 169 -24.13 2.33 -2.60
N ALA A 170 -24.21 1.09 -3.10
CA ALA A 170 -23.60 0.70 -4.36
C ALA A 170 -24.36 1.34 -5.54
N ALA A 171 -23.61 1.94 -6.46
CA ALA A 171 -24.14 2.38 -7.73
C ALA A 171 -24.61 1.18 -8.60
N ALA A 172 -25.38 1.43 -9.62
CA ALA A 172 -25.85 0.37 -10.50
C ALA A 172 -24.69 -0.43 -11.09
N GLY A 173 -24.76 -1.77 -10.97
CA GLY A 173 -23.71 -2.67 -11.44
C GLY A 173 -22.50 -2.84 -10.51
N VAL A 174 -22.37 -2.05 -9.45
CA VAL A 174 -21.26 -2.17 -8.50
C VAL A 174 -21.49 -3.34 -7.55
N ALA A 175 -20.47 -4.19 -7.44
CA ALA A 175 -20.40 -5.30 -6.50
C ALA A 175 -18.93 -5.51 -6.07
N HIS A 176 -18.72 -6.15 -4.92
CA HIS A 176 -17.37 -6.45 -4.41
C HIS A 176 -17.43 -7.53 -3.30
N GLU A 177 -16.27 -7.98 -2.83
CA GLU A 177 -16.11 -8.79 -1.63
C GLU A 177 -15.35 -7.98 -0.56
N GLY A 178 -15.98 -6.94 -0.05
CA GLY A 178 -15.40 -6.04 0.95
C GLY A 178 -16.15 -6.11 2.27
N TYR A 179 -15.42 -6.36 3.37
CA TYR A 179 -16.03 -6.58 4.69
C TYR A 179 -15.26 -5.87 5.80
N GLY A 180 -15.97 -5.10 6.64
CA GLY A 180 -15.37 -4.33 7.73
C GLY A 180 -14.57 -5.20 8.71
N GLY A 181 -13.30 -4.80 8.97
CA GLY A 181 -12.42 -5.50 9.89
C GLY A 181 -11.82 -6.82 9.37
N TRP A 182 -11.94 -7.08 8.07
CA TRP A 182 -11.42 -8.31 7.49
C TRP A 182 -9.91 -8.22 7.22
N THR A 183 -9.27 -9.41 7.28
CA THR A 183 -7.84 -9.65 7.06
C THR A 183 -7.65 -10.66 5.94
N TRP A 184 -6.43 -10.79 5.42
CA TRP A 184 -6.07 -11.86 4.51
C TRP A 184 -6.44 -13.24 5.06
N GLN A 185 -6.14 -13.49 6.33
CA GLN A 185 -6.45 -14.77 6.99
C GLN A 185 -7.96 -15.06 6.99
N ARG A 186 -8.80 -14.05 7.22
CA ARG A 186 -10.26 -14.25 7.20
C ARG A 186 -10.76 -14.68 5.83
N PHE A 187 -10.24 -14.09 4.76
CA PHE A 187 -10.58 -14.53 3.42
C PHE A 187 -10.11 -15.96 3.13
N VAL A 188 -8.98 -16.38 3.69
CA VAL A 188 -8.42 -17.74 3.49
C VAL A 188 -9.22 -18.81 4.22
N SER A 189 -9.69 -18.56 5.45
CA SER A 189 -10.10 -19.65 6.34
C SER A 189 -11.36 -19.39 7.17
N GLN A 190 -11.94 -18.18 7.15
CA GLN A 190 -13.10 -17.88 7.97
C GLN A 190 -14.31 -18.67 7.49
N TYR A 191 -14.84 -19.55 8.35
CA TYR A 191 -16.05 -20.31 8.09
C TYR A 191 -16.90 -20.39 9.36
N GLU A 192 -17.92 -19.56 9.43
CA GLU A 192 -18.88 -19.47 10.54
C GLU A 192 -20.29 -19.30 9.95
N PRO A 193 -20.92 -20.39 9.43
CA PRO A 193 -22.25 -20.30 8.87
C PRO A 193 -23.27 -19.88 9.93
N ASN A 194 -24.26 -19.09 9.53
CA ASN A 194 -25.39 -18.81 10.40
C ASN A 194 -26.21 -20.08 10.67
N PRO A 195 -26.98 -20.15 11.78
CA PRO A 195 -27.81 -21.31 12.10
C PRO A 195 -28.84 -21.67 11.01
N ASP A 196 -29.24 -20.70 10.18
CA ASP A 196 -30.15 -20.86 9.04
C ASP A 196 -29.46 -21.29 7.74
N GLY A 197 -28.16 -21.63 7.82
CA GLY A 197 -27.35 -22.03 6.67
C GLY A 197 -26.79 -20.86 5.84
N THR A 198 -27.17 -19.61 6.11
CA THR A 198 -26.55 -18.45 5.47
C THR A 198 -25.20 -18.12 6.12
N TYR A 199 -24.19 -17.75 5.35
CA TYR A 199 -22.85 -17.55 5.88
C TYR A 199 -22.18 -16.22 5.52
N ARG A 200 -22.75 -15.43 4.63
CA ARG A 200 -22.13 -14.28 3.97
C ARG A 200 -21.59 -13.16 4.87
N LYS A 201 -22.04 -13.03 6.11
CA LYS A 201 -21.48 -12.07 7.08
C LYS A 201 -20.38 -12.63 7.96
N ARG A 202 -20.32 -13.94 8.11
CA ARG A 202 -19.47 -14.62 9.09
C ARG A 202 -18.45 -15.53 8.44
N SER A 203 -18.69 -15.93 7.20
CA SER A 203 -17.79 -16.78 6.43
C SER A 203 -17.19 -16.02 5.24
N SER A 204 -16.00 -16.43 4.82
CA SER A 204 -15.42 -15.99 3.56
C SER A 204 -16.30 -16.43 2.40
N PRO A 205 -16.55 -15.56 1.40
CA PRO A 205 -17.28 -15.93 0.19
C PRO A 205 -16.55 -16.99 -0.64
N PHE A 206 -15.25 -17.21 -0.36
CA PHE A 206 -14.37 -18.14 -1.07
C PHE A 206 -14.17 -19.46 -0.36
N VAL A 207 -14.70 -19.63 0.87
CA VAL A 207 -14.53 -20.85 1.68
C VAL A 207 -15.79 -21.71 1.63
N TYR A 208 -15.63 -22.95 1.20
CA TYR A 208 -16.69 -23.93 1.05
C TYR A 208 -16.30 -25.23 1.76
N LEU A 209 -17.29 -26.04 2.12
CA LEU A 209 -17.03 -27.38 2.62
C LEU A 209 -16.65 -28.30 1.46
N ASP A 210 -15.56 -29.04 1.64
CA ASP A 210 -15.18 -30.13 0.74
C ASP A 210 -16.06 -31.37 0.95
N LYS A 211 -15.75 -32.45 0.23
CA LYS A 211 -16.49 -33.75 0.34
C LYS A 211 -16.43 -34.37 1.74
N ASP A 212 -15.45 -34.05 2.54
CA ASP A 212 -15.22 -34.54 3.90
C ASP A 212 -15.77 -33.57 4.97
N GLY A 213 -16.47 -32.53 4.55
CA GLY A 213 -17.06 -31.52 5.43
C GLY A 213 -16.04 -30.54 6.01
N LYS A 214 -14.85 -30.41 5.45
CA LYS A 214 -13.81 -29.49 5.90
C LYS A 214 -13.86 -28.17 5.11
N PRO A 215 -13.80 -27.00 5.77
CA PRO A 215 -13.77 -25.72 5.07
C PRO A 215 -12.43 -25.50 4.35
N GLY A 216 -12.49 -25.06 3.11
CA GLY A 216 -11.34 -24.75 2.28
C GLY A 216 -11.65 -23.75 1.19
N LEU A 217 -10.61 -23.12 0.62
CA LEU A 217 -10.75 -22.19 -0.49
C LEU A 217 -11.18 -22.92 -1.76
N ASP A 218 -12.24 -22.42 -2.41
CA ASP A 218 -12.72 -22.90 -3.69
C ASP A 218 -13.22 -21.73 -4.57
N PHE A 219 -12.30 -21.03 -5.22
CA PHE A 219 -12.64 -19.96 -6.15
C PHE A 219 -13.37 -20.47 -7.41
N LYS A 220 -13.14 -21.72 -7.84
CA LYS A 220 -13.87 -22.27 -8.99
C LYS A 220 -15.36 -22.40 -8.67
N ARG A 221 -15.67 -22.86 -7.48
CA ARG A 221 -17.04 -22.95 -6.99
C ARG A 221 -17.65 -21.57 -6.81
N TYR A 222 -16.90 -20.62 -6.23
CA TYR A 222 -17.33 -19.23 -6.10
C TYR A 222 -17.68 -18.60 -7.46
N PHE A 223 -16.82 -18.73 -8.47
CA PHE A 223 -17.11 -18.20 -9.80
C PHE A 223 -18.32 -18.87 -10.44
N LYS A 224 -18.45 -20.17 -10.25
CA LYS A 224 -19.59 -20.93 -10.77
C LYS A 224 -20.92 -20.52 -10.12
N GLU A 225 -20.95 -20.48 -8.79
CA GLU A 225 -22.21 -20.30 -8.04
C GLU A 225 -22.58 -18.83 -7.85
N GLU A 226 -21.59 -17.94 -7.62
CA GLU A 226 -21.82 -16.54 -7.27
C GLU A 226 -21.62 -15.57 -8.42
N CYS A 227 -20.85 -15.97 -9.44
CA CYS A 227 -20.53 -15.12 -10.61
C CYS A 227 -21.11 -15.67 -11.92
N ASN A 228 -22.09 -16.57 -11.87
CA ASN A 228 -22.71 -17.20 -13.05
C ASN A 228 -21.68 -17.85 -14.02
N GLY A 229 -20.62 -18.42 -13.47
CA GLY A 229 -19.53 -19.02 -14.24
C GLY A 229 -18.52 -18.03 -14.82
N ASN A 230 -18.69 -16.73 -14.62
CA ASN A 230 -17.72 -15.72 -15.11
C ASN A 230 -16.50 -15.65 -14.21
N THR A 231 -15.32 -15.62 -14.81
CA THR A 231 -14.05 -15.32 -14.16
C THR A 231 -13.68 -13.83 -14.37
N PRO A 232 -12.95 -13.21 -13.44
CA PRO A 232 -12.47 -11.83 -13.63
C PRO A 232 -11.36 -11.74 -14.65
N ASP A 233 -11.29 -10.61 -15.36
CA ASP A 233 -10.13 -10.19 -16.16
C ASP A 233 -9.10 -9.51 -15.24
N ALA A 234 -9.57 -8.74 -14.24
CA ALA A 234 -8.72 -8.16 -13.21
C ALA A 234 -9.30 -8.36 -11.80
N VAL A 235 -8.41 -8.48 -10.83
CA VAL A 235 -8.73 -8.55 -9.39
C VAL A 235 -7.97 -7.47 -8.66
N VAL A 236 -8.67 -6.64 -7.91
CA VAL A 236 -8.08 -5.61 -7.04
C VAL A 236 -8.19 -6.09 -5.59
N ILE A 237 -7.07 -6.12 -4.87
CA ILE A 237 -7.04 -6.53 -3.47
C ILE A 237 -6.55 -5.36 -2.60
N MET A 238 -7.42 -4.89 -1.70
CA MET A 238 -7.12 -3.83 -0.74
C MET A 238 -7.23 -4.38 0.68
N LEU A 239 -6.14 -4.96 1.17
CA LEU A 239 -6.02 -5.59 2.49
C LEU A 239 -4.66 -5.26 3.13
N GLY A 240 -4.57 -5.41 4.45
CA GLY A 240 -3.34 -5.26 5.22
C GLY A 240 -3.49 -4.36 6.44
N ILE A 241 -4.41 -3.39 6.40
CA ILE A 241 -4.66 -2.50 7.54
C ILE A 241 -5.01 -3.32 8.78
N ASN A 242 -6.04 -4.16 8.71
CA ASN A 242 -6.51 -4.94 9.86
C ASN A 242 -5.52 -6.03 10.27
N ASP A 243 -4.70 -6.52 9.35
CA ASP A 243 -3.64 -7.49 9.66
C ASP A 243 -2.56 -6.87 10.54
N CYS A 244 -2.17 -5.62 10.29
CA CYS A 244 -1.01 -4.98 10.87
C CYS A 244 -1.31 -3.86 11.86
N PHE A 245 -2.55 -3.35 11.95
CA PHE A 245 -2.91 -2.14 12.70
C PHE A 245 -2.49 -2.18 14.17
N ALA A 246 -2.54 -3.34 14.81
CA ALA A 246 -2.16 -3.55 16.21
C ALA A 246 -0.72 -4.05 16.39
N ALA A 247 0.11 -4.01 15.35
CA ALA A 247 1.48 -4.49 15.43
C ALA A 247 2.33 -3.63 16.39
N LYS A 248 3.20 -4.29 17.16
CA LYS A 248 4.24 -3.61 17.92
C LYS A 248 5.41 -3.27 17.01
N GLN A 249 6.13 -2.19 17.30
CA GLN A 249 7.23 -1.70 16.47
C GLN A 249 8.38 -2.71 16.32
N ASP A 250 8.68 -3.46 17.37
CA ASP A 250 9.71 -4.48 17.41
C ASP A 250 9.30 -5.81 16.76
N ALA A 251 8.00 -5.99 16.47
CA ALA A 251 7.44 -7.20 15.88
C ALA A 251 6.73 -6.97 14.54
N ILE A 252 6.89 -5.78 13.94
CA ILE A 252 6.16 -5.41 12.72
C ILE A 252 6.50 -6.33 11.53
N ASP A 253 7.76 -6.66 11.33
CA ASP A 253 8.19 -7.51 10.20
C ASP A 253 7.65 -8.93 10.34
N ALA A 254 7.70 -9.53 11.52
CA ALA A 254 7.10 -10.84 11.76
C ALA A 254 5.57 -10.85 11.55
N LYS A 255 4.91 -9.74 11.91
CA LYS A 255 3.47 -9.58 11.65
C LYS A 255 3.16 -9.50 10.16
N ILE A 256 3.96 -8.75 9.41
CA ILE A 256 3.85 -8.64 7.95
C ILE A 256 4.14 -9.98 7.28
N ASP A 257 5.16 -10.74 7.73
CA ASP A 257 5.46 -12.08 7.21
C ASP A 257 4.28 -13.03 7.39
N GLY A 258 3.64 -13.03 8.57
CA GLY A 258 2.42 -13.80 8.82
C GLY A 258 1.26 -13.40 7.92
N MET A 259 1.08 -12.11 7.65
CA MET A 259 0.10 -11.60 6.70
C MET A 259 0.42 -12.07 5.27
N PHE A 260 1.67 -11.97 4.83
CA PHE A 260 2.08 -12.41 3.49
C PHE A 260 1.91 -13.91 3.27
N ALA A 261 2.10 -14.73 4.29
CA ALA A 261 1.80 -16.16 4.20
C ALA A 261 0.33 -16.42 3.85
N GLN A 262 -0.60 -15.63 4.41
CA GLN A 262 -2.02 -15.73 4.07
C GLN A 262 -2.31 -15.14 2.67
N ALA A 263 -1.65 -14.05 2.30
CA ALA A 263 -1.77 -13.46 0.96
C ALA A 263 -1.34 -14.48 -0.13
N ASP A 264 -0.22 -15.16 0.07
CA ASP A 264 0.27 -16.18 -0.87
C ASP A 264 -0.73 -17.32 -1.07
N ILE A 265 -1.39 -17.77 0.00
CA ILE A 265 -2.42 -18.81 -0.07
C ILE A 265 -3.63 -18.33 -0.90
N LEU A 266 -4.13 -17.13 -0.61
CA LEU A 266 -5.30 -16.55 -1.29
C LEU A 266 -5.02 -16.32 -2.78
N ILE A 267 -3.89 -15.65 -3.09
CA ILE A 267 -3.48 -15.30 -4.46
C ILE A 267 -3.27 -16.59 -5.29
N LYS A 268 -2.56 -17.58 -4.73
CA LYS A 268 -2.34 -18.85 -5.42
C LYS A 268 -3.65 -19.58 -5.74
N ALA A 269 -4.59 -19.62 -4.81
CA ALA A 269 -5.89 -20.25 -5.02
C ALA A 269 -6.71 -19.49 -6.09
N LEU A 270 -6.69 -18.17 -6.07
CA LEU A 270 -7.32 -17.31 -7.07
C LEU A 270 -6.73 -17.55 -8.46
N GLN A 271 -5.41 -17.48 -8.61
CA GLN A 271 -4.72 -17.70 -9.89
C GLN A 271 -4.93 -19.12 -10.45
N ALA A 272 -5.05 -20.13 -9.58
CA ALA A 272 -5.39 -21.49 -10.01
C ALA A 272 -6.82 -21.60 -10.58
N ALA A 273 -7.74 -20.74 -10.16
CA ALA A 273 -9.12 -20.72 -10.64
C ALA A 273 -9.34 -19.75 -11.82
N ALA A 274 -8.55 -18.67 -11.91
CA ALA A 274 -8.60 -17.66 -12.95
C ALA A 274 -7.16 -17.31 -13.41
N PRO A 275 -6.48 -18.19 -14.16
CA PRO A 275 -5.05 -18.04 -14.47
C PRO A 275 -4.72 -16.85 -15.39
N GLN A 276 -5.70 -16.33 -16.11
CA GLN A 276 -5.54 -15.15 -16.96
C GLN A 276 -5.83 -13.84 -16.23
N ALA A 277 -6.39 -13.90 -15.02
CA ALA A 277 -6.72 -12.71 -14.27
C ALA A 277 -5.46 -11.97 -13.79
N GLU A 278 -5.45 -10.67 -13.98
CA GLU A 278 -4.41 -9.79 -13.46
C GLU A 278 -4.76 -9.35 -12.04
N VAL A 279 -3.83 -9.52 -11.12
CA VAL A 279 -4.06 -9.25 -9.70
C VAL A 279 -3.31 -7.99 -9.27
N GLY A 280 -4.03 -6.92 -8.97
CA GLY A 280 -3.49 -5.68 -8.45
C GLY A 280 -3.58 -5.62 -6.93
N ILE A 281 -2.44 -5.50 -6.26
CA ILE A 281 -2.33 -5.32 -4.82
C ILE A 281 -2.23 -3.83 -4.52
N CYS A 282 -3.26 -3.26 -3.88
CA CYS A 282 -3.23 -1.89 -3.43
C CYS A 282 -2.19 -1.71 -2.32
N LEU A 283 -1.28 -0.76 -2.47
CA LEU A 283 -0.40 -0.35 -1.40
C LEU A 283 -1.24 0.29 -0.28
N THR A 284 -0.92 -0.06 0.96
CA THR A 284 -1.74 0.31 2.11
C THR A 284 -1.85 1.82 2.27
N THR A 285 -3.06 2.33 2.30
CA THR A 285 -3.35 3.77 2.41
C THR A 285 -2.80 4.38 3.70
N PRO A 286 -2.34 5.64 3.67
CA PRO A 286 -1.95 6.37 4.87
C PRO A 286 -3.15 6.61 5.79
N GLY A 287 -2.88 7.06 7.00
CA GLY A 287 -3.92 7.54 7.92
C GLY A 287 -4.09 9.06 7.84
N ASN A 288 -5.11 9.54 8.54
CA ASN A 288 -5.37 10.96 8.73
C ASN A 288 -4.15 11.69 9.34
N SER A 289 -3.87 12.89 8.89
CA SER A 289 -2.78 13.73 9.42
C SER A 289 -3.03 14.23 10.86
N ARG A 290 -4.25 14.11 11.38
CA ARG A 290 -4.68 14.65 12.68
C ARG A 290 -4.62 13.58 13.77
N GLN A 291 -3.89 13.84 14.86
CA GLN A 291 -3.88 12.97 16.04
C GLN A 291 -5.28 12.86 16.67
N GLU A 292 -6.06 13.94 16.66
CA GLU A 292 -7.41 14.02 17.21
C GLU A 292 -8.38 13.05 16.50
N ALA A 293 -8.17 12.81 15.21
CA ALA A 293 -8.97 11.87 14.44
C ALA A 293 -8.70 10.42 14.89
N PHE A 294 -7.44 10.09 15.23
CA PHE A 294 -7.10 8.80 15.83
C PHE A 294 -7.70 8.66 17.22
N PHE A 295 -7.60 9.70 18.05
CA PHE A 295 -8.18 9.69 19.39
C PHE A 295 -9.70 9.55 19.36
N ALA A 296 -10.39 10.18 18.42
CA ALA A 296 -11.84 10.06 18.25
C ALA A 296 -12.28 8.61 18.03
N ASN A 297 -11.54 7.84 17.20
CA ASN A 297 -11.85 6.44 16.90
C ASN A 297 -11.32 5.45 17.96
N TYR A 298 -10.11 5.67 18.46
CA TYR A 298 -9.34 4.63 19.12
C TYR A 298 -8.92 5.00 20.55
N LYS A 299 -9.22 6.23 21.00
CA LYS A 299 -8.73 6.80 22.27
C LYS A 299 -7.19 6.72 22.30
N ASP A 300 -6.62 6.30 23.42
CA ASP A 300 -5.16 6.16 23.58
C ASP A 300 -4.58 4.85 22.99
N ARG A 301 -5.45 4.01 22.41
CA ARG A 301 -5.01 2.69 21.93
C ARG A 301 -4.10 2.79 20.70
N TYR A 302 -4.36 3.74 19.81
CA TYR A 302 -3.58 3.93 18.59
C TYR A 302 -3.36 5.42 18.34
N SER A 303 -2.14 5.78 17.95
CA SER A 303 -1.77 7.15 17.59
C SER A 303 -1.52 7.27 16.08
N ARG A 304 -1.62 8.49 15.55
CA ARG A 304 -1.24 8.82 14.18
C ARG A 304 0.18 8.35 13.86
N TRP A 305 1.14 8.71 14.70
CA TRP A 305 2.55 8.34 14.49
C TRP A 305 2.79 6.84 14.61
N GLY A 306 2.12 6.17 15.52
CA GLY A 306 2.15 4.72 15.62
C GLY A 306 1.72 4.04 14.34
N TRP A 307 0.58 4.46 13.79
CA TRP A 307 0.08 3.95 12.51
C TRP A 307 1.01 4.31 11.35
N LYS A 308 1.48 5.56 11.25
CA LYS A 308 2.38 5.98 10.18
C LYS A 308 3.63 5.10 10.07
N LYS A 309 4.25 4.74 11.21
CA LYS A 309 5.40 3.82 11.23
C LYS A 309 5.06 2.42 10.71
N ILE A 310 3.91 1.88 11.13
CA ILE A 310 3.43 0.57 10.70
C ILE A 310 3.10 0.59 9.21
N GLN A 311 2.32 1.55 8.77
CA GLN A 311 1.88 1.70 7.39
C GLN A 311 3.07 1.89 6.44
N HIS A 312 4.01 2.76 6.77
CA HIS A 312 5.20 2.98 5.95
C HIS A 312 6.03 1.70 5.79
N ARG A 313 6.25 0.95 6.90
CA ARG A 313 6.95 -0.33 6.82
C ARG A 313 6.18 -1.36 6.02
N LEU A 314 4.86 -1.41 6.16
CA LEU A 314 4.00 -2.31 5.40
C LEU A 314 4.08 -2.02 3.89
N VAL A 315 4.03 -0.74 3.49
CA VAL A 315 4.19 -0.32 2.08
C VAL A 315 5.56 -0.72 1.53
N GLN A 316 6.64 -0.49 2.27
CA GLN A 316 7.98 -0.95 1.88
C GLN A 316 7.99 -2.46 1.60
N ARG A 317 7.45 -3.26 2.53
CA ARG A 317 7.40 -4.71 2.42
C ARG A 317 6.48 -5.19 1.29
N GLN A 318 5.37 -4.48 1.02
CA GLN A 318 4.52 -4.76 -0.14
C GLN A 318 5.26 -4.51 -1.46
N ILE A 319 6.01 -3.43 -1.56
CA ILE A 319 6.85 -3.14 -2.74
C ILE A 319 7.95 -4.20 -2.88
N GLU A 320 8.70 -4.50 -1.83
CA GLU A 320 9.73 -5.54 -1.83
C GLU A 320 9.21 -6.90 -2.31
N LYS A 321 7.98 -7.27 -1.90
CA LYS A 321 7.39 -8.56 -2.24
C LYS A 321 6.82 -8.62 -3.66
N PHE A 322 6.13 -7.57 -4.10
CA PHE A 322 5.26 -7.64 -5.28
C PHE A 322 5.76 -6.89 -6.50
N ALA A 323 6.72 -5.94 -6.36
CA ALA A 323 7.14 -5.08 -7.47
C ALA A 323 7.79 -5.80 -8.65
N ALA A 324 8.31 -7.02 -8.45
CA ALA A 324 8.94 -7.82 -9.51
C ALA A 324 8.10 -9.02 -9.97
N CYS A 325 6.79 -9.02 -9.65
CA CYS A 325 5.92 -10.17 -9.89
C CYS A 325 5.02 -10.03 -11.13
N GLU A 326 5.23 -9.04 -11.97
CA GLU A 326 4.41 -8.77 -13.18
C GLU A 326 4.33 -9.98 -14.12
N LYS A 327 5.42 -10.72 -14.31
CA LYS A 327 5.44 -11.96 -15.11
C LYS A 327 4.53 -13.07 -14.55
N GLN A 328 4.03 -12.88 -13.34
CA GLN A 328 3.10 -13.78 -12.64
C GLN A 328 1.69 -13.20 -12.63
N ASN A 329 1.39 -12.20 -13.45
CA ASN A 329 0.14 -11.43 -13.44
C ASN A 329 -0.18 -10.82 -12.06
N LEU A 330 0.84 -10.36 -11.33
CA LEU A 330 0.71 -9.78 -10.01
C LEU A 330 1.39 -8.41 -9.99
N PHE A 331 0.63 -7.37 -9.67
CA PHE A 331 1.02 -5.97 -9.83
C PHE A 331 0.81 -5.19 -8.53
N ILE A 332 1.47 -4.04 -8.41
CA ILE A 332 1.24 -3.05 -7.36
C ILE A 332 0.33 -1.94 -7.90
N ILE A 333 -0.63 -1.52 -7.09
CA ILE A 333 -1.43 -0.31 -7.31
C ILE A 333 -1.05 0.72 -6.25
N PRO A 334 -0.43 1.85 -6.61
CA PRO A 334 0.07 2.84 -5.64
C PRO A 334 -1.04 3.75 -5.10
N THR A 335 -1.99 3.18 -4.36
CA THR A 335 -3.14 3.89 -3.78
C THR A 335 -2.76 4.84 -2.66
N GLU A 336 -1.62 4.62 -2.00
CA GLU A 336 -1.15 5.45 -0.90
C GLU A 336 -0.64 6.81 -1.35
N LEU A 337 -0.10 6.92 -2.57
CA LEU A 337 0.53 8.16 -3.05
C LEU A 337 -0.48 9.28 -3.26
N ASN A 338 -1.65 8.93 -3.82
CA ASN A 338 -2.66 9.87 -4.31
C ASN A 338 -3.63 10.35 -3.22
N LEU A 339 -3.56 9.78 -2.02
CA LEU A 339 -4.51 10.08 -0.96
C LEU A 339 -4.08 11.29 -0.11
N ASP A 340 -4.87 12.36 -0.14
CA ASP A 340 -4.67 13.56 0.69
C ASP A 340 -4.95 13.23 2.17
N ILE A 341 -3.91 13.25 2.99
CA ILE A 341 -4.02 12.95 4.42
C ILE A 341 -4.67 14.06 5.24
N VAL A 342 -4.81 15.25 4.67
CA VAL A 342 -5.41 16.44 5.33
C VAL A 342 -6.88 16.58 4.96
N ASN A 343 -7.19 16.64 3.65
CA ASN A 343 -8.53 16.93 3.14
C ASN A 343 -9.28 15.66 2.69
N GLY A 344 -8.58 14.55 2.45
CA GLY A 344 -9.16 13.25 2.09
C GLY A 344 -9.69 12.45 3.27
N TYR A 345 -9.66 13.00 4.50
CA TYR A 345 -10.18 12.36 5.71
C TYR A 345 -11.14 13.27 6.49
N PRO A 346 -12.15 12.69 7.16
CA PRO A 346 -12.98 13.45 8.09
C PRO A 346 -12.21 13.78 9.38
N VAL A 347 -12.64 14.81 10.09
CA VAL A 347 -11.96 15.29 11.31
C VAL A 347 -11.96 14.28 12.46
N ASN A 348 -12.81 13.27 12.42
CA ASN A 348 -13.06 12.33 13.52
C ASN A 348 -12.78 10.86 13.16
N ASN A 349 -12.04 10.59 12.08
CA ASN A 349 -11.68 9.22 11.72
C ASN A 349 -10.22 9.12 11.27
N GLY A 350 -9.46 8.23 11.94
CA GLY A 350 -8.02 8.08 11.72
C GLY A 350 -7.63 7.32 10.47
N VAL A 351 -8.50 6.41 9.95
CA VAL A 351 -8.11 5.50 8.84
C VAL A 351 -9.15 5.40 7.71
N HIS A 352 -10.39 5.84 7.93
CA HIS A 352 -11.40 5.80 6.88
C HIS A 352 -11.50 7.16 6.19
N PRO A 353 -11.19 7.24 4.89
CA PRO A 353 -11.29 8.47 4.12
C PRO A 353 -12.72 9.05 4.08
N ASN A 354 -12.83 10.31 3.76
CA ASN A 354 -14.09 10.92 3.32
C ASN A 354 -14.30 10.64 1.82
N ASN A 355 -15.37 11.21 1.25
CA ASN A 355 -15.70 10.97 -0.15
C ASN A 355 -14.58 11.37 -1.12
N ALA A 356 -13.89 12.50 -0.87
CA ALA A 356 -12.78 12.96 -1.71
C ALA A 356 -11.60 11.96 -1.67
N GLY A 357 -11.20 11.49 -0.48
CA GLY A 357 -10.15 10.48 -0.35
C GLY A 357 -10.51 9.15 -1.00
N TYR A 358 -11.77 8.71 -0.90
CA TYR A 358 -12.21 7.51 -1.62
C TYR A 358 -12.19 7.69 -3.14
N GLN A 359 -12.50 8.89 -3.65
CA GLN A 359 -12.35 9.19 -5.08
C GLN A 359 -10.90 9.12 -5.54
N GLN A 360 -9.96 9.62 -4.74
CA GLN A 360 -8.52 9.50 -5.01
C GLN A 360 -8.04 8.04 -5.07
N ILE A 361 -8.54 7.19 -4.15
CA ILE A 361 -8.28 5.74 -4.20
C ILE A 361 -8.84 5.14 -5.50
N GLY A 362 -10.09 5.46 -5.84
CA GLY A 362 -10.74 4.98 -7.05
C GLY A 362 -10.01 5.42 -8.32
N ALA A 363 -9.51 6.66 -8.38
CA ALA A 363 -8.71 7.20 -9.47
C ALA A 363 -7.39 6.44 -9.64
N SER A 364 -6.69 6.12 -8.55
CA SER A 364 -5.44 5.32 -8.60
C SER A 364 -5.68 3.92 -9.15
N ILE A 365 -6.75 3.26 -8.71
CA ILE A 365 -7.11 1.93 -9.20
C ILE A 365 -7.52 1.99 -10.68
N TYR A 366 -8.34 2.95 -11.07
CA TYR A 366 -8.75 3.15 -12.45
C TYR A 366 -7.54 3.40 -13.38
N SER A 367 -6.58 4.21 -12.94
CA SER A 367 -5.38 4.49 -13.72
C SER A 367 -4.54 3.23 -13.95
N TRP A 368 -4.43 2.35 -12.93
CA TRP A 368 -3.80 1.04 -13.10
C TRP A 368 -4.60 0.14 -14.05
N LEU A 369 -5.93 0.11 -13.96
CA LEU A 369 -6.77 -0.68 -14.88
C LEU A 369 -6.57 -0.23 -16.34
N LYS A 370 -6.48 1.08 -16.60
CA LYS A 370 -6.22 1.61 -17.96
C LYS A 370 -4.84 1.18 -18.47
N TYR A 371 -3.82 1.17 -17.61
CA TYR A 371 -2.51 0.63 -17.97
C TYR A 371 -2.60 -0.85 -18.35
N ARG A 372 -3.37 -1.67 -17.62
CA ARG A 372 -3.52 -3.09 -17.95
C ARG A 372 -4.37 -3.35 -19.21
N LEU A 373 -5.19 -2.41 -19.58
CA LEU A 373 -6.01 -2.46 -20.79
C LEU A 373 -5.29 -1.94 -22.05
N GLU A 374 -4.03 -1.53 -21.97
CA GLU A 374 -3.22 -1.15 -23.13
C GLU A 374 -2.81 -2.34 -24.02
N GLU A 375 -2.78 -3.55 -23.46
CA GLU A 375 -2.28 -4.78 -24.09
C GLU A 375 -3.34 -5.53 -24.93
#